data_49940152fff6691e0e4f6a2a4583193e
#
_entry.id   49940152fff6691e0e4f6a2a4583193e
#
_cell.length_a   1.000
_cell.length_b   1.000
_cell.length_c   1.000
_cell.angle_alpha   90.00
_cell.angle_beta   90.00
_cell.angle_gamma   90.00
#
_symmetry.space_group_name_H-M   'P 1'
#
loop_
_entity.id
_entity.type
_entity.pdbx_description
1 polymer ?
#
loop_
_entity_poly.entity_id
_entity_poly.type
_entity_poly.pdbx_seq_one_letter_code
_entity_poly.pdbx_strand_id
1 'polypeptide(L)'
;MGVLALAAPASAFRFDFKDPEVQAYLDSTVTVATAMRTQSAKHPTFSASGNWNIFNDAGDIYSTPLTYLGEFGISKGDYGLFTRFKYIYDYTLNSKDCSNCEGRTPGGTLDGVPDGTQDAFNKFSLLDAFVFANWDVGGHALSARVGKQVISWGESNIMGGGISTAQSPEDVNGRVTPGAEVKERLLPQEMVWTSFDITDTWNIEAYYVWNWRPSTFIAVGTLFSPFDFLGPGFNPDLSLPGVAYTGADYADRGGQWGLATRFIIEGWNSAELGLYWVRSHGFIPYLQADFDSNGVGPLAPLSNLQLGAMSYQRVFAEDQDTYAISLGGELGKTGLSYGTEFNLRENFIDTRQCMNGFGLAGVSAGLGVLGRGGSLAAAQGTARALSPQVAGCDVGASNTWMWLGNIVMSEGGGPFGADRQSYVFDVALSWIDDLDHGDPTDRINLTPLALGGASGAAAADPARAGNTTAQAGTLVDPGRFKGVDALDRPITPFAWGYTAVASFEYNNLFWNLNVKPRFVFAHHVEGYTPFTSGALVENQRTAAVGVAFEYLSSTSLDLAYTWWLGSAGVWDDRDNIALTFKYSF
;
A
#
# COMPACT_ATOMS: atom_id res chain seq x y z
N MET A 1 -6.14 19.02 37.08
CA MET A 1 -6.59 18.02 38.07
C MET A 1 -8.02 17.64 37.73
N GLY A 2 -8.31 16.36 37.40
CA GLY A 2 -9.71 15.88 37.26
C GLY A 2 -10.04 15.03 36.03
N VAL A 3 -9.11 14.25 35.44
CA VAL A 3 -9.44 13.32 34.35
C VAL A 3 -8.98 11.88 34.67
N LEU A 4 -8.79 11.52 35.90
CA LEU A 4 -8.25 10.21 36.30
C LEU A 4 -9.28 9.27 36.96
N ALA A 5 -10.54 9.34 36.60
CA ALA A 5 -11.57 8.50 37.22
C ALA A 5 -12.52 7.79 36.22
N LEU A 6 -12.00 7.25 35.11
CA LEU A 6 -12.79 6.39 34.21
C LEU A 6 -11.97 5.16 33.77
N ALA A 7 -11.38 4.46 34.72
CA ALA A 7 -10.83 3.13 34.45
C ALA A 7 -11.86 2.06 34.83
N ALA A 8 -12.92 1.96 34.02
CA ALA A 8 -13.69 0.73 33.97
C ALA A 8 -12.88 -0.32 33.16
N PRO A 9 -12.89 -1.59 33.53
CA PRO A 9 -12.28 -2.63 32.69
C PRO A 9 -12.90 -2.56 31.30
N ALA A 10 -12.08 -2.72 30.25
CA ALA A 10 -12.55 -2.80 28.88
C ALA A 10 -13.51 -3.98 28.77
N SER A 11 -14.79 -3.68 28.77
CA SER A 11 -15.82 -4.64 28.49
C SER A 11 -16.72 -4.02 27.42
N ALA A 12 -16.89 -4.75 26.30
CA ALA A 12 -17.89 -4.42 25.32
C ALA A 12 -19.20 -4.03 26.02
N PHE A 13 -19.80 -2.95 25.57
CA PHE A 13 -21.15 -2.63 26.03
C PHE A 13 -22.09 -3.75 25.57
N ARG A 14 -22.64 -4.51 26.54
CA ARG A 14 -23.59 -5.60 26.27
C ARG A 14 -25.00 -5.10 26.46
N PHE A 15 -25.88 -5.48 25.53
CA PHE A 15 -27.28 -5.15 25.60
C PHE A 15 -28.03 -6.32 26.25
N ASP A 16 -28.83 -6.04 27.27
CA ASP A 16 -29.68 -7.03 27.93
C ASP A 16 -31.02 -7.14 27.23
N PHE A 17 -31.34 -8.32 26.73
CA PHE A 17 -32.61 -8.64 26.10
C PHE A 17 -33.47 -9.55 26.99
N LYS A 18 -34.80 -9.46 26.82
CA LYS A 18 -35.73 -10.38 27.52
C LYS A 18 -35.58 -11.82 27.03
N ASP A 19 -35.23 -12.01 25.77
CA ASP A 19 -34.94 -13.31 25.18
C ASP A 19 -33.45 -13.63 25.40
N PRO A 20 -33.10 -14.65 26.19
CA PRO A 20 -31.71 -14.98 26.49
C PRO A 20 -30.93 -15.54 25.29
N GLU A 21 -31.61 -15.93 24.21
CA GLU A 21 -30.98 -16.35 22.97
C GLU A 21 -30.45 -15.16 22.16
N VAL A 22 -30.95 -13.93 22.43
CA VAL A 22 -30.50 -12.72 21.75
C VAL A 22 -29.33 -12.12 22.51
N GLN A 23 -28.19 -12.00 21.84
CA GLN A 23 -27.00 -11.38 22.38
C GLN A 23 -26.60 -10.22 21.46
N ALA A 24 -26.30 -9.07 22.04
CA ALA A 24 -25.70 -7.98 21.27
C ALA A 24 -24.64 -7.26 22.10
N TYR A 25 -23.65 -6.73 21.38
CA TYR A 25 -22.55 -5.98 21.96
C TYR A 25 -22.14 -4.82 21.07
N LEU A 26 -21.52 -3.83 21.65
CA LEU A 26 -20.84 -2.74 20.98
C LEU A 26 -19.46 -2.57 21.61
N ASP A 27 -18.43 -2.88 20.85
CA ASP A 27 -17.05 -2.57 21.19
C ASP A 27 -16.67 -1.24 20.57
N SER A 28 -16.07 -0.38 21.36
CA SER A 28 -15.69 0.96 20.93
C SER A 28 -14.22 1.20 21.24
N THR A 29 -13.49 1.77 20.28
CA THR A 29 -12.12 2.22 20.48
C THR A 29 -11.96 3.66 19.99
N VAL A 30 -11.48 4.52 20.87
CA VAL A 30 -11.07 5.89 20.54
C VAL A 30 -9.55 5.92 20.52
N THR A 31 -9.00 6.41 19.41
CA THR A 31 -7.56 6.61 19.23
C THR A 31 -7.27 8.08 18.98
N VAL A 32 -6.36 8.66 19.72
CA VAL A 32 -5.80 9.98 19.48
C VAL A 32 -4.30 9.82 19.28
N ALA A 33 -3.79 10.32 18.19
CA ALA A 33 -2.36 10.24 17.94
C ALA A 33 -1.80 11.57 17.43
N THR A 34 -0.50 11.70 17.49
CA THR A 34 0.24 12.79 16.85
C THR A 34 1.58 12.25 16.34
N ALA A 35 2.00 12.73 15.20
CA ALA A 35 3.30 12.35 14.65
C ALA A 35 4.02 13.55 14.06
N MET A 36 5.32 13.58 14.30
CA MET A 36 6.21 14.67 13.97
C MET A 36 7.43 14.12 13.21
N ARG A 37 7.80 14.79 12.14
CA ARG A 37 9.06 14.45 11.46
C ARG A 37 10.24 14.95 12.31
N THR A 38 11.31 14.16 12.33
CA THR A 38 12.50 14.46 13.15
C THR A 38 13.72 14.88 12.33
N GLN A 39 13.63 14.77 11.01
CA GLN A 39 14.67 15.14 10.06
C GLN A 39 14.10 16.11 9.02
N SER A 40 14.81 17.18 8.69
CA SER A 40 14.42 18.08 7.60
C SER A 40 14.57 17.40 6.23
N ALA A 41 13.76 17.84 5.25
CA ALA A 41 13.79 17.32 3.89
C ALA A 41 15.18 17.49 3.27
N LYS A 42 15.74 16.40 2.74
CA LYS A 42 17.04 16.41 2.05
C LYS A 42 16.92 17.01 0.66
N HIS A 43 15.77 16.86 0.02
CA HIS A 43 15.51 17.25 -1.34
C HIS A 43 14.22 18.06 -1.49
N PRO A 44 14.11 19.24 -0.84
CA PRO A 44 12.87 20.01 -0.80
C PRO A 44 12.38 20.52 -2.17
N THR A 45 13.27 20.54 -3.17
CA THR A 45 12.97 21.00 -4.53
C THR A 45 12.71 19.86 -5.51
N PHE A 46 12.89 18.62 -5.08
CA PHE A 46 12.70 17.45 -5.94
C PHE A 46 11.28 16.92 -5.79
N SER A 47 10.35 17.40 -6.58
CA SER A 47 8.99 16.98 -6.47
C SER A 47 8.24 17.04 -7.78
N ALA A 48 8.00 15.88 -8.37
CA ALA A 48 6.84 15.69 -9.22
C ALA A 48 5.55 15.67 -8.38
N SER A 49 5.68 15.52 -7.05
CA SER A 49 4.59 15.37 -6.11
C SER A 49 4.19 16.65 -5.38
N GLY A 50 4.97 17.73 -5.45
CA GLY A 50 4.62 19.02 -4.84
C GLY A 50 4.40 19.07 -3.33
N ASN A 51 4.37 17.93 -2.64
CA ASN A 51 4.03 17.86 -1.22
C ASN A 51 5.22 18.13 -0.26
N TRP A 52 6.40 18.30 -0.80
CA TRP A 52 7.64 18.45 -0.03
C TRP A 52 7.73 19.75 0.75
N ASN A 53 7.00 20.75 0.31
CA ASN A 53 6.96 22.07 0.96
C ASN A 53 5.95 22.17 2.10
N ILE A 54 5.12 21.16 2.34
CA ILE A 54 4.10 21.21 3.39
C ILE A 54 4.69 20.82 4.74
N PHE A 55 5.56 19.80 4.75
CA PHE A 55 6.18 19.25 5.96
C PHE A 55 7.68 19.07 5.74
N ASN A 56 8.43 20.18 5.65
CA ASN A 56 9.84 20.17 5.26
C ASN A 56 10.81 20.15 6.44
N ASP A 57 10.42 20.72 7.56
CA ASP A 57 11.35 20.98 8.64
C ASP A 57 11.26 19.90 9.72
N ALA A 58 12.41 19.61 10.35
CA ALA A 58 12.42 18.83 11.57
C ALA A 58 11.60 19.54 12.63
N GLY A 59 10.66 18.83 13.25
CA GLY A 59 9.68 19.38 14.18
C GLY A 59 8.29 19.60 13.58
N ASP A 60 8.12 19.49 12.26
CA ASP A 60 6.79 19.58 11.64
C ASP A 60 5.90 18.41 12.08
N ILE A 61 4.76 18.76 12.66
CA ILE A 61 3.69 17.79 12.95
C ILE A 61 2.95 17.55 11.63
N TYR A 62 3.02 16.33 11.12
CA TYR A 62 2.44 15.97 9.82
C TYR A 62 1.09 15.28 9.91
N SER A 63 0.69 14.79 11.09
CA SER A 63 -0.59 14.12 11.31
C SER A 63 -1.00 14.18 12.77
N THR A 64 -2.27 14.46 13.03
CA THR A 64 -2.87 14.45 14.40
C THR A 64 -4.28 13.88 14.30
N PRO A 65 -4.43 12.55 14.09
CA PRO A 65 -5.72 11.92 13.93
C PRO A 65 -6.43 11.65 15.25
N LEU A 66 -7.74 11.90 15.24
CA LEU A 66 -8.71 11.33 16.16
C LEU A 66 -9.51 10.28 15.38
N THR A 67 -9.47 9.04 15.84
CA THR A 67 -10.20 7.93 15.23
C THR A 67 -11.17 7.32 16.22
N TYR A 68 -12.39 7.07 15.80
CA TYR A 68 -13.36 6.23 16.50
C TYR A 68 -13.63 4.98 15.66
N LEU A 69 -13.45 3.81 16.26
CA LEU A 69 -13.78 2.52 15.68
C LEU A 69 -14.86 1.85 16.53
N GLY A 70 -15.99 1.52 15.91
CA GLY A 70 -17.09 0.80 16.55
C GLY A 70 -17.33 -0.55 15.88
N GLU A 71 -17.53 -1.59 16.68
CA GLU A 71 -17.86 -2.94 16.25
C GLU A 71 -19.14 -3.37 16.95
N PHE A 72 -20.23 -3.50 16.20
CA PHE A 72 -21.52 -3.93 16.70
C PHE A 72 -21.86 -5.31 16.18
N GLY A 73 -22.18 -6.21 17.10
CA GLY A 73 -22.69 -7.53 16.79
C GLY A 73 -24.03 -7.78 17.46
N ILE A 74 -24.93 -8.44 16.76
CA ILE A 74 -26.18 -9.00 17.31
C ILE A 74 -26.40 -10.40 16.75
N SER A 75 -26.75 -11.35 17.62
CA SER A 75 -27.03 -12.72 17.20
C SER A 75 -28.23 -13.30 17.97
N LYS A 76 -28.90 -14.27 17.34
CA LYS A 76 -29.88 -15.13 17.94
C LYS A 76 -29.64 -16.57 17.50
N GLY A 77 -29.17 -17.40 18.42
CA GLY A 77 -28.72 -18.75 18.09
C GLY A 77 -27.61 -18.70 17.02
N ASP A 78 -27.83 -19.41 15.93
CA ASP A 78 -26.87 -19.59 14.85
C ASP A 78 -26.87 -18.47 13.80
N TYR A 79 -27.71 -17.44 13.96
CA TYR A 79 -27.84 -16.33 13.01
C TYR A 79 -27.43 -15.01 13.64
N GLY A 80 -26.84 -14.14 12.86
CA GLY A 80 -26.47 -12.82 13.36
C GLY A 80 -26.12 -11.80 12.28
N LEU A 81 -25.85 -10.61 12.79
CA LEU A 81 -25.37 -9.46 12.03
C LEU A 81 -24.11 -8.93 12.70
N PHE A 82 -23.13 -8.58 11.91
CA PHE A 82 -21.95 -7.85 12.37
C PHE A 82 -21.75 -6.59 11.54
N THR A 83 -21.40 -5.49 12.20
CA THR A 83 -21.00 -4.25 11.54
C THR A 83 -19.78 -3.65 12.21
N ARG A 84 -18.88 -3.11 11.40
CA ARG A 84 -17.74 -2.30 11.84
C ARG A 84 -17.77 -0.96 11.12
N PHE A 85 -17.58 0.11 11.84
CA PHE A 85 -17.57 1.45 11.30
C PHE A 85 -16.46 2.28 11.93
N LYS A 86 -15.94 3.22 11.16
CA LYS A 86 -14.82 4.08 11.53
C LYS A 86 -15.17 5.53 11.22
N TYR A 87 -14.82 6.43 12.13
CA TYR A 87 -14.73 7.85 11.86
C TYR A 87 -13.29 8.30 12.09
N ILE A 88 -12.73 9.07 11.18
CA ILE A 88 -11.42 9.69 11.31
C ILE A 88 -11.51 11.19 11.08
N TYR A 89 -10.82 11.97 11.91
CA TYR A 89 -10.58 13.38 11.73
C TYR A 89 -9.12 13.70 12.04
N ASP A 90 -8.33 14.10 11.05
CA ASP A 90 -6.96 14.54 11.27
C ASP A 90 -6.90 16.06 11.36
N TYR A 91 -6.62 16.56 12.57
CA TYR A 91 -6.57 18.00 12.82
C TYR A 91 -5.49 18.69 12.00
N THR A 92 -4.29 18.12 11.90
CA THR A 92 -3.18 18.73 11.16
C THR A 92 -3.49 18.84 9.66
N LEU A 93 -3.97 17.78 9.06
CA LEU A 93 -4.29 17.76 7.62
C LEU A 93 -5.47 18.65 7.29
N ASN A 94 -6.49 18.74 8.16
CA ASN A 94 -7.67 19.58 7.97
C ASN A 94 -7.45 21.05 8.35
N SER A 95 -6.33 21.41 8.96
CA SER A 95 -6.01 22.81 9.34
C SER A 95 -5.03 23.50 8.38
N LYS A 96 -4.53 22.79 7.38
CA LYS A 96 -3.57 23.34 6.39
C LYS A 96 -4.25 23.51 5.02
N ASP A 97 -5.03 24.59 4.89
CA ASP A 97 -5.68 24.93 3.63
C ASP A 97 -4.66 25.18 2.52
N CYS A 98 -5.01 24.79 1.32
CA CYS A 98 -4.19 24.96 0.14
C CYS A 98 -4.69 26.13 -0.71
N SER A 99 -3.89 27.18 -0.86
CA SER A 99 -4.27 28.35 -1.67
C SER A 99 -3.89 28.17 -3.15
N ASN A 100 -2.97 27.29 -3.48
CA ASN A 100 -2.49 27.07 -4.84
C ASN A 100 -2.89 25.73 -5.45
N CYS A 101 -3.68 24.92 -4.78
CA CYS A 101 -4.04 23.57 -5.25
C CYS A 101 -4.80 23.56 -6.57
N GLU A 102 -5.61 24.58 -6.84
CA GLU A 102 -6.37 24.68 -8.09
C GLU A 102 -5.68 25.52 -9.16
N GLY A 103 -4.89 26.51 -8.77
CA GLY A 103 -4.28 27.49 -9.68
C GLY A 103 -2.79 27.36 -9.90
N ARG A 104 -2.14 26.34 -9.34
CA ARG A 104 -0.70 26.15 -9.52
C ARG A 104 -0.36 25.73 -10.94
N THR A 105 0.83 26.09 -11.38
CA THR A 105 1.38 25.54 -12.62
C THR A 105 1.67 24.04 -12.46
N PRO A 106 1.49 23.22 -13.51
CA PRO A 106 1.85 21.83 -13.49
C PRO A 106 3.29 21.62 -12.99
N GLY A 107 3.48 20.69 -12.04
CA GLY A 107 4.79 20.47 -11.39
C GLY A 107 5.17 21.51 -10.32
N GLY A 108 4.31 22.47 -10.03
CA GLY A 108 4.48 23.42 -8.92
C GLY A 108 4.30 22.75 -7.56
N THR A 109 4.87 23.35 -6.52
CA THR A 109 4.77 22.83 -5.15
C THR A 109 3.44 23.23 -4.50
N LEU A 110 2.89 22.34 -3.67
CA LEU A 110 1.71 22.62 -2.85
C LEU A 110 2.09 23.51 -1.66
N ASP A 111 1.25 24.48 -1.33
CA ASP A 111 1.39 25.34 -0.14
C ASP A 111 0.50 24.88 1.03
N GLY A 112 -0.36 23.91 0.80
CA GLY A 112 -1.24 23.30 1.80
C GLY A 112 -1.78 21.94 1.35
N VAL A 113 -2.73 21.41 2.10
CA VAL A 113 -3.33 20.10 1.87
C VAL A 113 -4.56 20.24 0.97
N PRO A 114 -4.64 19.50 -0.17
CA PRO A 114 -5.81 19.57 -1.05
C PRO A 114 -7.10 19.15 -0.37
N ASP A 115 -8.24 19.75 -0.76
CA ASP A 115 -9.56 19.45 -0.21
C ASP A 115 -9.91 17.95 -0.25
N GLY A 116 -9.63 17.26 -1.36
CA GLY A 116 -9.89 15.84 -1.47
C GLY A 116 -9.05 14.98 -0.49
N THR A 117 -7.90 15.49 -0.03
CA THR A 117 -7.13 14.87 1.05
C THR A 117 -7.75 15.18 2.41
N GLN A 118 -8.17 16.43 2.64
CA GLN A 118 -8.87 16.81 3.87
C GLN A 118 -10.14 15.95 4.04
N ASP A 119 -10.93 15.78 2.98
CA ASP A 119 -12.12 14.93 2.97
C ASP A 119 -11.79 13.46 3.29
N ALA A 120 -10.65 12.94 2.82
CA ALA A 120 -10.22 11.58 3.11
C ALA A 120 -9.86 11.38 4.59
N PHE A 121 -9.43 12.46 5.28
CA PHE A 121 -9.09 12.49 6.69
C PHE A 121 -10.14 13.21 7.57
N ASN A 122 -11.34 13.42 7.05
CA ASN A 122 -12.53 13.84 7.79
C ASN A 122 -13.72 13.01 7.28
N LYS A 123 -13.77 11.74 7.66
CA LYS A 123 -14.63 10.78 7.00
C LYS A 123 -15.23 9.75 7.96
N PHE A 124 -16.51 9.48 7.79
CA PHE A 124 -17.17 8.28 8.30
C PHE A 124 -17.11 7.16 7.24
N SER A 125 -16.76 5.96 7.66
CA SER A 125 -16.66 4.78 6.79
C SER A 125 -17.35 3.59 7.43
N LEU A 126 -18.30 2.98 6.72
CA LEU A 126 -18.80 1.66 7.05
C LEU A 126 -17.80 0.64 6.47
N LEU A 127 -17.07 -0.02 7.35
CA LEU A 127 -16.14 -1.07 7.00
C LEU A 127 -16.91 -2.36 6.76
N ASP A 128 -17.05 -3.23 7.74
CA ASP A 128 -17.79 -4.47 7.60
C ASP A 128 -19.29 -4.25 7.85
N ALA A 129 -20.14 -4.98 7.12
CA ALA A 129 -21.57 -5.07 7.34
C ALA A 129 -22.12 -6.34 6.68
N PHE A 130 -22.27 -7.41 7.43
CA PHE A 130 -22.73 -8.69 6.91
C PHE A 130 -23.64 -9.42 7.88
N VAL A 131 -24.51 -10.24 7.33
CA VAL A 131 -25.27 -11.25 8.07
C VAL A 131 -24.52 -12.59 7.98
N PHE A 132 -24.64 -13.38 9.03
CA PHE A 132 -24.05 -14.71 9.07
C PHE A 132 -25.03 -15.75 9.57
N ALA A 133 -24.78 -16.99 9.19
CA ALA A 133 -25.51 -18.15 9.66
C ALA A 133 -24.57 -19.35 9.76
N ASN A 134 -24.83 -20.18 10.79
CA ASN A 134 -24.13 -21.44 11.00
C ASN A 134 -25.15 -22.57 11.06
N TRP A 135 -24.82 -23.71 10.48
CA TRP A 135 -25.68 -24.89 10.46
C TRP A 135 -24.84 -26.14 10.74
N ASP A 136 -25.46 -27.11 11.34
CA ASP A 136 -24.99 -28.49 11.36
C ASP A 136 -25.66 -29.25 10.20
N VAL A 137 -24.87 -29.79 9.30
CA VAL A 137 -25.34 -30.57 8.16
C VAL A 137 -24.79 -31.98 8.27
N GLY A 138 -25.54 -32.87 8.92
CA GLY A 138 -25.15 -34.26 9.10
C GLY A 138 -23.93 -34.46 10.02
N GLY A 139 -23.77 -33.60 11.01
CA GLY A 139 -22.63 -33.61 11.93
C GLY A 139 -21.41 -32.78 11.45
N HIS A 140 -21.56 -32.04 10.35
CA HIS A 140 -20.54 -31.20 9.77
C HIS A 140 -20.94 -29.73 9.82
N ALA A 141 -20.01 -28.86 10.22
CA ALA A 141 -20.29 -27.42 10.30
C ALA A 141 -20.34 -26.78 8.90
N LEU A 142 -21.40 -26.04 8.65
CA LEU A 142 -21.56 -25.17 7.50
C LEU A 142 -21.75 -23.73 7.97
N SER A 143 -20.91 -22.82 7.54
CA SER A 143 -21.00 -21.40 7.84
C SER A 143 -21.17 -20.59 6.55
N ALA A 144 -21.98 -19.53 6.60
CA ALA A 144 -22.12 -18.60 5.50
C ALA A 144 -22.18 -17.15 5.99
N ARG A 145 -21.67 -16.23 5.17
CA ARG A 145 -21.73 -14.78 5.38
C ARG A 145 -22.15 -14.10 4.08
N VAL A 146 -23.00 -13.08 4.19
CA VAL A 146 -23.47 -12.31 3.04
C VAL A 146 -23.41 -10.83 3.40
N GLY A 147 -22.72 -10.05 2.61
CA GLY A 147 -22.58 -8.61 2.80
C GLY A 147 -21.15 -8.13 2.62
N LYS A 148 -20.88 -6.97 3.19
CA LYS A 148 -19.60 -6.28 3.10
C LYS A 148 -18.62 -6.84 4.14
N GLN A 149 -17.55 -7.50 3.69
CA GLN A 149 -16.61 -8.20 4.57
C GLN A 149 -15.23 -8.33 3.93
N VAL A 150 -14.24 -8.65 4.77
CA VAL A 150 -12.85 -8.96 4.37
C VAL A 150 -12.64 -10.46 4.46
N ILE A 151 -11.92 -11.01 3.48
CA ILE A 151 -11.36 -12.37 3.51
C ILE A 151 -9.85 -12.25 3.43
N SER A 152 -9.15 -13.07 4.21
CA SER A 152 -7.69 -13.15 4.20
C SER A 152 -7.28 -14.60 4.38
N TRP A 153 -6.78 -15.21 3.32
CA TRP A 153 -6.22 -16.56 3.30
C TRP A 153 -4.69 -16.52 3.28
N GLY A 154 -4.08 -17.68 3.52
CA GLY A 154 -2.63 -17.85 3.47
C GLY A 154 -1.91 -17.56 4.78
N GLU A 155 -0.60 -17.73 4.76
CA GLU A 155 0.30 -17.66 5.93
C GLU A 155 1.18 -16.39 5.93
N SER A 156 0.91 -15.44 5.05
CA SER A 156 1.62 -14.16 5.02
C SER A 156 1.35 -13.37 6.30
N ASN A 157 2.42 -12.93 6.95
CA ASN A 157 2.32 -12.22 8.23
C ASN A 157 2.57 -10.70 8.07
N ILE A 158 3.82 -10.28 7.86
CA ILE A 158 4.21 -8.85 7.78
C ILE A 158 4.52 -8.47 6.34
N MET A 159 5.27 -9.31 5.62
CA MET A 159 5.65 -9.05 4.24
C MET A 159 4.43 -9.22 3.32
N GLY A 160 4.21 -8.24 2.46
CA GLY A 160 3.11 -8.28 1.50
C GLY A 160 3.38 -9.22 0.32
N GLY A 161 2.34 -9.49 -0.48
CA GLY A 161 2.43 -10.28 -1.72
C GLY A 161 1.87 -11.69 -1.64
N GLY A 162 1.37 -12.12 -0.48
CA GLY A 162 0.67 -13.39 -0.33
C GLY A 162 -0.69 -13.41 -1.03
N ILE A 163 -1.35 -14.59 -1.01
CA ILE A 163 -2.69 -14.79 -1.60
C ILE A 163 -3.71 -13.79 -1.07
N SER A 164 -3.56 -13.34 0.19
CA SER A 164 -4.42 -12.33 0.82
C SER A 164 -4.46 -11.02 0.05
N THR A 165 -3.38 -10.64 -0.64
CA THR A 165 -3.31 -9.40 -1.44
C THR A 165 -4.11 -9.48 -2.74
N ALA A 166 -4.49 -10.69 -3.19
CA ALA A 166 -5.40 -10.90 -4.31
C ALA A 166 -6.88 -10.89 -3.89
N GLN A 167 -7.18 -10.85 -2.58
CA GLN A 167 -8.54 -11.01 -2.05
C GLN A 167 -9.18 -9.72 -1.59
N SER A 168 -8.39 -8.78 -1.06
CA SER A 168 -8.94 -7.57 -0.45
C SER A 168 -8.13 -6.33 -0.81
N PRO A 169 -8.80 -5.25 -1.25
CA PRO A 169 -8.17 -3.96 -1.44
C PRO A 169 -7.77 -3.34 -0.09
N GLU A 170 -6.85 -2.40 -0.12
CA GLU A 170 -6.31 -1.74 1.08
C GLU A 170 -6.45 -0.21 0.99
N ASP A 171 -6.73 0.43 2.13
CA ASP A 171 -6.47 1.84 2.32
C ASP A 171 -5.01 2.01 2.76
N VAL A 172 -4.15 2.35 1.81
CA VAL A 172 -2.71 2.51 2.05
C VAL A 172 -2.40 3.66 3.00
N ASN A 173 -3.31 4.65 3.15
CA ASN A 173 -3.16 5.71 4.15
C ASN A 173 -3.05 5.16 5.56
N GLY A 174 -3.72 4.05 5.86
CA GLY A 174 -3.65 3.41 7.16
C GLY A 174 -2.26 2.85 7.52
N ARG A 175 -1.36 2.66 6.55
CA ARG A 175 0.02 2.23 6.83
C ARG A 175 0.87 3.35 7.45
N VAL A 176 0.52 4.59 7.14
CA VAL A 176 1.29 5.78 7.53
C VAL A 176 0.54 6.69 8.51
N THR A 177 -0.72 6.39 8.79
CA THR A 177 -1.54 7.11 9.79
C THR A 177 -1.16 6.63 11.20
N PRO A 178 -0.71 7.52 12.09
CA PRO A 178 -0.36 7.14 13.45
C PRO A 178 -1.53 6.49 14.19
N GLY A 179 -1.26 5.37 14.85
CA GLY A 179 -2.25 4.66 15.66
C GLY A 179 -3.26 3.79 14.90
N ALA A 180 -3.26 3.78 13.56
CA ALA A 180 -4.15 2.93 12.77
C ALA A 180 -3.83 1.44 12.94
N GLU A 181 -4.87 0.61 12.95
CA GLU A 181 -4.76 -0.85 13.07
C GLU A 181 -4.92 -1.54 11.70
N VAL A 182 -4.42 -2.77 11.58
CA VAL A 182 -4.53 -3.55 10.33
C VAL A 182 -5.98 -3.73 9.89
N LYS A 183 -6.89 -4.01 10.84
CA LYS A 183 -8.33 -4.18 10.57
C LYS A 183 -9.03 -2.93 10.04
N GLU A 184 -8.41 -1.76 10.18
CA GLU A 184 -8.90 -0.49 9.66
C GLU A 184 -8.42 -0.20 8.23
N ARG A 185 -7.40 -0.90 7.77
CA ARG A 185 -6.77 -0.70 6.46
C ARG A 185 -7.37 -1.59 5.38
N LEU A 186 -7.72 -2.83 5.72
CA LEU A 186 -8.34 -3.74 4.76
C LEU A 186 -9.74 -3.23 4.42
N LEU A 187 -9.98 -3.04 3.14
CA LEU A 187 -11.22 -2.49 2.63
C LEU A 187 -12.20 -3.62 2.29
N PRO A 188 -13.30 -3.77 3.03
CA PRO A 188 -14.25 -4.83 2.77
C PRO A 188 -14.93 -4.69 1.41
N GLN A 189 -15.19 -5.82 0.76
CA GLN A 189 -15.95 -5.94 -0.48
C GLN A 189 -17.29 -6.63 -0.22
N GLU A 190 -18.27 -6.38 -1.07
CA GLU A 190 -19.59 -7.01 -0.99
C GLU A 190 -19.53 -8.39 -1.62
N MET A 191 -19.80 -9.43 -0.82
CA MET A 191 -19.64 -10.82 -1.23
C MET A 191 -20.51 -11.79 -0.47
N VAL A 192 -20.67 -12.98 -1.03
CA VAL A 192 -21.06 -14.18 -0.30
C VAL A 192 -19.80 -14.99 -0.02
N TRP A 193 -19.72 -15.52 1.19
CA TRP A 193 -18.68 -16.46 1.61
C TRP A 193 -19.32 -17.65 2.32
N THR A 194 -18.75 -18.82 2.14
CA THR A 194 -19.16 -20.06 2.78
C THR A 194 -17.95 -20.91 3.16
N SER A 195 -18.08 -21.65 4.25
CA SER A 195 -17.11 -22.63 4.73
C SER A 195 -17.85 -23.90 5.13
N PHE A 196 -17.34 -25.06 4.73
CA PHE A 196 -17.91 -26.35 5.03
C PHE A 196 -16.83 -27.34 5.46
N ASP A 197 -17.01 -27.95 6.63
CA ASP A 197 -16.16 -29.00 7.15
C ASP A 197 -16.58 -30.34 6.55
N ILE A 198 -15.75 -30.90 5.65
CA ILE A 198 -15.97 -32.23 5.06
C ILE A 198 -15.73 -33.31 6.10
N THR A 199 -14.67 -33.12 6.91
CA THR A 199 -14.33 -33.95 8.07
C THR A 199 -13.75 -33.03 9.15
N ASP A 200 -13.44 -33.55 10.32
CA ASP A 200 -12.76 -32.80 11.40
C ASP A 200 -11.38 -32.25 11.00
N THR A 201 -10.80 -32.78 9.92
CA THR A 201 -9.45 -32.41 9.44
C THR A 201 -9.44 -31.86 8.02
N TRP A 202 -10.59 -31.74 7.37
CA TRP A 202 -10.71 -31.25 5.99
C TRP A 202 -11.83 -30.24 5.85
N ASN A 203 -11.47 -29.02 5.47
CA ASN A 203 -12.38 -27.90 5.25
C ASN A 203 -12.30 -27.40 3.81
N ILE A 204 -13.42 -26.90 3.28
CA ILE A 204 -13.51 -26.18 2.01
C ILE A 204 -14.16 -24.82 2.24
N GLU A 205 -13.57 -23.78 1.66
CA GLU A 205 -14.14 -22.43 1.64
C GLU A 205 -14.30 -21.92 0.21
N ALA A 206 -15.34 -21.11 0.00
CA ALA A 206 -15.56 -20.42 -1.26
C ALA A 206 -16.14 -19.03 -1.03
N TYR A 207 -15.85 -18.09 -1.94
CA TYR A 207 -16.50 -16.79 -1.98
C TYR A 207 -16.73 -16.30 -3.39
N TYR A 208 -17.69 -15.36 -3.53
CA TYR A 208 -17.95 -14.62 -4.75
C TYR A 208 -18.22 -13.15 -4.43
N VAL A 209 -17.45 -12.23 -5.08
CA VAL A 209 -17.60 -10.78 -4.95
C VAL A 209 -18.49 -10.27 -6.08
N TRP A 210 -19.52 -9.50 -5.73
CA TRP A 210 -20.41 -8.87 -6.73
C TRP A 210 -20.23 -7.35 -6.84
N ASN A 211 -19.41 -6.76 -5.97
CA ASN A 211 -19.13 -5.32 -6.02
C ASN A 211 -17.67 -5.06 -5.68
N TRP A 212 -16.83 -5.10 -6.73
CA TRP A 212 -15.41 -4.79 -6.65
C TRP A 212 -15.17 -3.32 -6.31
N ARG A 213 -14.05 -3.03 -5.70
CA ARG A 213 -13.56 -1.68 -5.43
C ARG A 213 -12.03 -1.64 -5.44
N PRO A 214 -11.41 -0.50 -5.84
CA PRO A 214 -9.97 -0.36 -5.79
C PRO A 214 -9.43 -0.12 -4.37
N SER A 215 -8.12 -0.29 -4.21
CA SER A 215 -7.35 0.23 -3.09
C SER A 215 -7.31 1.76 -3.12
N THR A 216 -7.18 2.37 -1.94
CA THR A 216 -6.98 3.81 -1.81
C THR A 216 -5.50 4.09 -1.61
N PHE A 217 -4.92 4.93 -2.47
CA PHE A 217 -3.52 5.33 -2.34
C PHE A 217 -3.29 6.33 -1.22
N ILE A 218 -2.00 6.55 -0.88
CA ILE A 218 -1.60 7.61 0.03
C ILE A 218 -2.05 8.95 -0.53
N ALA A 219 -2.74 9.73 0.29
CA ALA A 219 -3.35 10.98 -0.11
C ALA A 219 -2.31 12.06 -0.42
N VAL A 220 -2.59 12.85 -1.45
CA VAL A 220 -1.73 13.93 -1.95
C VAL A 220 -1.54 14.99 -0.86
N GLY A 221 -0.32 15.49 -0.69
CA GLY A 221 0.01 16.49 0.31
C GLY A 221 0.28 15.95 1.71
N THR A 222 0.21 14.63 1.92
CA THR A 222 0.68 14.00 3.16
C THR A 222 2.19 13.75 3.12
N LEU A 223 2.84 13.60 4.28
CA LEU A 223 4.29 13.41 4.36
C LEU A 223 4.79 12.23 3.52
N PHE A 224 4.03 11.15 3.44
CA PHE A 224 4.42 9.91 2.76
C PHE A 224 3.88 9.77 1.34
N SER A 225 3.15 10.77 0.83
CA SER A 225 2.65 10.73 -0.55
C SER A 225 3.82 10.72 -1.55
N PRO A 226 3.96 9.66 -2.36
CA PRO A 226 5.04 9.60 -3.34
C PRO A 226 4.73 10.36 -4.63
N PHE A 227 3.44 10.66 -4.91
CA PHE A 227 3.00 11.29 -6.16
C PHE A 227 1.72 12.10 -5.99
N ASP A 228 1.53 13.10 -6.90
CA ASP A 228 0.33 13.93 -6.96
C ASP A 228 -0.75 13.41 -7.93
N PHE A 229 -0.56 12.27 -8.58
CA PHE A 229 -1.44 11.77 -9.65
C PHE A 229 -2.24 10.51 -9.24
N LEU A 230 -2.08 10.05 -8.01
CA LEU A 230 -2.83 8.95 -7.41
C LEU A 230 -3.29 9.34 -6.01
N GLY A 231 -4.40 8.75 -5.58
CA GLY A 231 -4.92 8.95 -4.23
C GLY A 231 -5.87 10.15 -4.08
N PRO A 232 -6.46 10.28 -2.90
CA PRO A 232 -7.29 11.44 -2.55
C PRO A 232 -6.52 12.76 -2.70
N GLY A 233 -7.20 13.83 -3.11
CA GLY A 233 -6.55 15.12 -3.36
C GLY A 233 -5.85 15.23 -4.72
N PHE A 234 -5.93 14.19 -5.55
CA PHE A 234 -5.44 14.20 -6.91
C PHE A 234 -6.14 15.27 -7.76
N ASN A 235 -5.35 16.09 -8.43
CA ASN A 235 -5.86 17.03 -9.44
C ASN A 235 -5.27 16.67 -10.80
N PRO A 236 -6.09 16.15 -11.75
CA PRO A 236 -5.63 15.70 -13.06
C PRO A 236 -4.97 16.80 -13.89
N ASP A 237 -5.43 18.03 -13.77
CA ASP A 237 -4.94 19.15 -14.58
C ASP A 237 -3.53 19.62 -14.16
N LEU A 238 -3.08 19.24 -12.97
CA LEU A 238 -1.84 19.73 -12.37
C LEU A 238 -0.76 18.65 -12.21
N SER A 239 -1.13 17.37 -12.35
CA SER A 239 -0.28 16.27 -11.94
C SER A 239 0.87 15.99 -12.90
N LEU A 240 0.60 16.04 -14.20
CA LEU A 240 1.60 15.77 -15.23
C LEU A 240 1.63 16.90 -16.26
N PRO A 241 2.64 17.76 -16.26
CA PRO A 241 2.72 18.89 -17.19
C PRO A 241 2.69 18.42 -18.64
N GLY A 242 1.71 18.90 -19.40
CA GLY A 242 1.60 18.63 -20.84
C GLY A 242 1.03 17.25 -21.20
N VAL A 243 0.55 16.51 -20.23
CA VAL A 243 -0.10 15.20 -20.41
C VAL A 243 -1.52 15.27 -19.89
N ALA A 244 -2.50 15.02 -20.75
CA ALA A 244 -3.91 15.07 -20.35
C ALA A 244 -4.31 13.79 -19.62
N TYR A 245 -5.05 13.93 -18.51
CA TYR A 245 -5.67 12.78 -17.87
C TYR A 245 -7.02 12.49 -18.51
N THR A 246 -7.22 11.28 -19.00
CA THR A 246 -8.46 10.87 -19.71
C THR A 246 -9.43 10.06 -18.85
N GLY A 247 -9.09 9.81 -17.60
CA GLY A 247 -9.96 9.10 -16.67
C GLY A 247 -9.39 7.83 -16.11
N ALA A 248 -10.26 7.04 -15.49
CA ALA A 248 -9.92 5.72 -15.00
C ALA A 248 -10.81 4.66 -15.68
N ASP A 249 -10.18 3.62 -16.16
CA ASP A 249 -10.82 2.40 -16.63
C ASP A 249 -10.89 1.43 -15.45
N TYR A 250 -12.06 1.38 -14.83
CA TYR A 250 -12.30 0.55 -13.65
C TYR A 250 -12.68 -0.86 -14.08
N ALA A 251 -12.18 -1.83 -13.33
CA ALA A 251 -12.58 -3.23 -13.52
C ALA A 251 -14.09 -3.44 -13.29
N ASP A 252 -14.60 -4.52 -13.86
CA ASP A 252 -15.98 -4.95 -13.67
C ASP A 252 -16.30 -5.16 -12.19
N ARG A 253 -17.55 -4.85 -11.80
CA ARG A 253 -17.96 -4.96 -10.40
C ARG A 253 -17.98 -6.39 -9.88
N GLY A 254 -18.30 -7.34 -10.73
CA GLY A 254 -18.40 -8.77 -10.41
C GLY A 254 -17.28 -9.58 -11.06
N GLY A 255 -17.36 -10.90 -10.93
CA GLY A 255 -16.43 -11.82 -11.60
C GLY A 255 -15.31 -12.32 -10.71
N GLN A 256 -15.08 -11.73 -9.55
CA GLN A 256 -14.07 -12.19 -8.60
C GLN A 256 -14.62 -13.32 -7.72
N TRP A 257 -13.84 -14.35 -7.53
CA TRP A 257 -14.17 -15.47 -6.67
C TRP A 257 -12.91 -16.16 -6.14
N GLY A 258 -13.09 -16.97 -5.11
CA GLY A 258 -12.01 -17.79 -4.58
C GLY A 258 -12.51 -19.12 -4.07
N LEU A 259 -11.63 -20.10 -4.13
CA LEU A 259 -11.80 -21.44 -3.58
C LEU A 259 -10.56 -21.79 -2.75
N ALA A 260 -10.78 -22.27 -1.54
CA ALA A 260 -9.75 -22.77 -0.66
C ALA A 260 -10.12 -24.17 -0.15
N THR A 261 -9.11 -25.00 0.06
CA THR A 261 -9.25 -26.25 0.82
C THR A 261 -8.10 -26.39 1.77
N ARG A 262 -8.39 -26.81 3.00
CA ARG A 262 -7.41 -26.97 4.08
C ARG A 262 -7.47 -28.34 4.68
N PHE A 263 -6.29 -28.86 4.98
CA PHE A 263 -6.10 -30.18 5.59
C PHE A 263 -5.24 -30.05 6.86
N ILE A 264 -5.72 -30.58 7.96
CA ILE A 264 -4.93 -30.71 9.18
C ILE A 264 -4.16 -32.04 9.11
N ILE A 265 -2.84 -31.97 9.20
CA ILE A 265 -1.94 -33.11 9.15
C ILE A 265 -1.60 -33.50 10.59
N GLU A 266 -2.41 -34.41 11.18
CA GLU A 266 -2.27 -34.83 12.58
C GLU A 266 -0.88 -35.37 12.91
N GLY A 267 -0.27 -36.13 11.98
CA GLY A 267 1.08 -36.69 12.12
C GLY A 267 2.20 -35.65 12.14
N TRP A 268 1.90 -34.40 11.81
CA TRP A 268 2.85 -33.28 11.73
C TRP A 268 2.49 -32.17 12.75
N ASN A 269 2.22 -32.57 13.97
CA ASN A 269 1.86 -31.66 15.06
C ASN A 269 0.66 -30.76 14.69
N SER A 270 -0.33 -31.35 14.00
CA SER A 270 -1.53 -30.67 13.51
C SER A 270 -1.23 -29.49 12.57
N ALA A 271 -0.17 -29.62 11.76
CA ALA A 271 0.11 -28.61 10.73
C ALA A 271 -1.04 -28.50 9.74
N GLU A 272 -1.35 -27.27 9.30
CA GLU A 272 -2.38 -27.00 8.31
C GLU A 272 -1.74 -26.83 6.93
N LEU A 273 -2.20 -27.63 5.96
CA LEU A 273 -1.89 -27.48 4.54
C LEU A 273 -3.06 -26.80 3.84
N GLY A 274 -2.82 -25.65 3.24
CA GLY A 274 -3.79 -24.90 2.45
C GLY A 274 -3.50 -24.95 0.95
N LEU A 275 -4.54 -25.10 0.14
CA LEU A 275 -4.49 -24.96 -1.32
C LEU A 275 -5.54 -23.94 -1.73
N TYR A 276 -5.16 -23.00 -2.60
CA TYR A 276 -5.99 -21.84 -2.94
C TYR A 276 -5.99 -21.55 -4.42
N TRP A 277 -7.15 -21.12 -4.91
CA TRP A 277 -7.32 -20.54 -6.23
C TRP A 277 -8.20 -19.29 -6.11
N VAL A 278 -7.68 -18.15 -6.51
CA VAL A 278 -8.37 -16.86 -6.48
C VAL A 278 -8.34 -16.25 -7.87
N ARG A 279 -9.52 -15.91 -8.40
CA ARG A 279 -9.66 -15.01 -9.53
C ARG A 279 -10.07 -13.65 -9.03
N SER A 280 -9.27 -12.64 -9.32
CA SER A 280 -9.49 -11.26 -8.86
C SER A 280 -9.20 -10.24 -9.94
N HIS A 281 -9.76 -9.06 -9.79
CA HIS A 281 -9.30 -7.88 -10.51
C HIS A 281 -8.21 -7.17 -9.71
N GLY A 282 -7.29 -6.51 -10.40
CA GLY A 282 -6.23 -5.73 -9.76
C GLY A 282 -6.81 -4.59 -8.91
N PHE A 283 -6.38 -4.46 -7.68
CA PHE A 283 -6.83 -3.38 -6.78
C PHE A 283 -6.02 -2.10 -6.93
N ILE A 284 -4.88 -2.18 -7.61
CA ILE A 284 -3.96 -1.07 -7.86
C ILE A 284 -3.93 -0.85 -9.36
N PRO A 285 -4.18 0.39 -9.85
CA PRO A 285 -4.14 0.65 -11.27
C PRO A 285 -2.70 0.72 -11.77
N TYR A 286 -2.50 0.36 -13.01
CA TYR A 286 -1.34 0.80 -13.77
C TYR A 286 -1.69 2.08 -14.57
N LEU A 287 -0.67 2.81 -14.98
CA LEU A 287 -0.84 3.99 -15.81
C LEU A 287 -0.61 3.62 -17.26
N GLN A 288 -1.64 3.77 -18.07
CA GLN A 288 -1.55 3.62 -19.52
C GLN A 288 -1.38 4.99 -20.15
N ALA A 289 -0.32 5.15 -20.92
CA ALA A 289 -0.07 6.37 -21.69
C ALA A 289 -0.52 6.17 -23.14
N ASP A 290 -1.37 7.08 -23.62
CA ASP A 290 -1.81 7.11 -25.01
C ASP A 290 -1.18 8.28 -25.75
N PHE A 291 -0.81 8.03 -27.01
CA PHE A 291 -0.30 9.03 -27.92
C PHE A 291 -1.30 9.24 -29.05
N ASP A 292 -2.06 10.34 -28.98
CA ASP A 292 -2.98 10.69 -30.09
C ASP A 292 -2.21 11.39 -31.22
N SER A 293 -2.23 10.81 -32.39
CA SER A 293 -1.66 11.41 -33.61
C SER A 293 -2.39 12.67 -34.10
N ASN A 294 -3.55 12.98 -33.53
CA ASN A 294 -4.40 14.09 -33.96
C ASN A 294 -4.12 15.45 -33.30
N GLY A 295 -3.18 15.51 -32.36
CA GLY A 295 -2.61 16.77 -31.89
C GLY A 295 -3.52 17.68 -31.06
N VAL A 296 -4.40 17.12 -30.23
CA VAL A 296 -5.24 17.90 -29.31
C VAL A 296 -4.60 17.88 -27.92
N GLY A 297 -3.94 18.95 -27.51
CA GLY A 297 -3.33 19.07 -26.19
C GLY A 297 -2.44 20.30 -26.06
N PRO A 298 -1.85 20.54 -24.87
CA PRO A 298 -0.98 21.72 -24.66
C PRO A 298 0.28 21.75 -25.53
N LEU A 299 0.64 20.61 -26.13
CA LEU A 299 1.69 20.52 -27.16
C LEU A 299 1.15 20.72 -28.60
N ALA A 300 -0.13 21.04 -28.77
CA ALA A 300 -0.74 21.31 -30.07
C ALA A 300 0.06 22.33 -30.94
N PRO A 301 0.71 23.36 -30.42
CA PRO A 301 1.59 24.21 -31.21
C PRO A 301 2.80 23.49 -31.82
N LEU A 302 3.17 22.33 -31.28
CA LEU A 302 4.19 21.43 -31.79
C LEU A 302 3.61 20.31 -32.67
N SER A 303 2.31 20.34 -32.96
CA SER A 303 1.60 19.35 -33.80
C SER A 303 2.21 19.23 -35.20
N ASN A 304 2.82 20.30 -35.71
CA ASN A 304 3.63 20.24 -36.94
C ASN A 304 4.85 19.32 -36.83
N LEU A 305 5.25 18.94 -35.61
CA LEU A 305 6.25 17.91 -35.36
C LEU A 305 5.63 16.51 -35.39
N GLN A 306 4.29 16.38 -35.52
CA GLN A 306 3.54 15.15 -35.31
C GLN A 306 3.87 14.49 -33.94
N LEU A 307 4.18 15.32 -32.98
CA LEU A 307 4.27 14.97 -31.58
C LEU A 307 2.82 15.02 -31.09
N GLY A 308 2.13 13.91 -31.10
CA GLY A 308 0.72 13.83 -30.71
C GLY A 308 0.46 14.40 -29.33
N ALA A 309 -0.77 14.65 -29.00
CA ALA A 309 -1.18 14.91 -27.65
C ALA A 309 -0.86 13.65 -26.83
N MET A 310 -0.18 13.83 -25.73
CA MET A 310 -0.02 12.75 -24.74
C MET A 310 -1.20 12.79 -23.79
N SER A 311 -1.75 11.64 -23.53
CA SER A 311 -2.70 11.45 -22.46
C SER A 311 -2.34 10.22 -21.63
N TYR A 312 -2.85 10.16 -20.43
CA TYR A 312 -2.75 8.97 -19.61
C TYR A 312 -4.08 8.66 -18.94
N GLN A 313 -4.28 7.38 -18.67
CA GLN A 313 -5.41 6.88 -17.90
C GLN A 313 -4.93 5.91 -16.84
N ARG A 314 -5.75 5.70 -15.82
CA ARG A 314 -5.55 4.64 -14.84
C ARG A 314 -6.36 3.43 -15.28
N VAL A 315 -5.73 2.27 -15.41
CA VAL A 315 -6.39 1.05 -15.85
C VAL A 315 -6.24 -0.01 -14.77
N PHE A 316 -7.32 -0.69 -14.44
CA PHE A 316 -7.33 -1.78 -13.48
C PHE A 316 -7.38 -3.11 -14.24
N ALA A 317 -6.42 -3.98 -13.95
CA ALA A 317 -6.35 -5.30 -14.56
C ALA A 317 -7.54 -6.15 -14.17
N GLU A 318 -8.04 -6.97 -15.11
CA GLU A 318 -9.14 -7.88 -14.85
C GLU A 318 -8.69 -9.35 -14.93
N ASP A 319 -9.48 -10.23 -14.32
CA ASP A 319 -9.40 -11.68 -14.46
C ASP A 319 -8.01 -12.30 -14.22
N GLN A 320 -7.31 -11.82 -13.18
CA GLN A 320 -6.03 -12.36 -12.76
C GLN A 320 -6.24 -13.61 -11.89
N ASP A 321 -5.68 -14.74 -12.33
CA ASP A 321 -5.68 -15.96 -11.53
C ASP A 321 -4.47 -16.02 -10.60
N THR A 322 -4.71 -16.36 -9.33
CA THR A 322 -3.67 -16.57 -8.33
C THR A 322 -3.87 -17.95 -7.71
N TYR A 323 -2.84 -18.76 -7.77
CA TYR A 323 -2.79 -20.09 -7.14
C TYR A 323 -1.81 -20.04 -5.98
N ALA A 324 -2.15 -20.65 -4.85
CA ALA A 324 -1.23 -20.73 -3.74
C ALA A 324 -1.31 -22.07 -3.01
N ILE A 325 -0.19 -22.42 -2.40
CA ILE A 325 -0.06 -23.48 -1.42
C ILE A 325 0.57 -22.92 -0.15
N SER A 326 0.01 -23.23 1.00
CA SER A 326 0.56 -22.83 2.29
C SER A 326 0.72 -24.01 3.23
N LEU A 327 1.63 -23.85 4.18
CA LEU A 327 1.83 -24.78 5.28
C LEU A 327 2.14 -23.97 6.53
N GLY A 328 1.30 -24.12 7.56
CA GLY A 328 1.47 -23.49 8.87
C GLY A 328 1.42 -24.50 10.00
N GLY A 329 2.13 -24.25 11.08
CA GLY A 329 2.14 -25.15 12.21
C GLY A 329 3.15 -24.79 13.30
N GLU A 330 3.29 -25.69 14.25
CA GLU A 330 4.29 -25.59 15.33
C GLU A 330 5.43 -26.60 15.14
N LEU A 331 6.66 -26.18 15.44
CA LEU A 331 7.84 -27.04 15.40
C LEU A 331 7.95 -27.86 16.70
N GLY A 332 7.20 -28.94 16.77
CA GLY A 332 7.21 -29.84 17.90
C GLY A 332 6.79 -29.15 19.20
N LYS A 333 7.64 -29.24 20.24
CA LYS A 333 7.42 -28.62 21.56
C LYS A 333 8.36 -27.43 21.80
N THR A 334 8.83 -26.80 20.75
CA THR A 334 9.86 -25.75 20.84
C THR A 334 9.28 -24.37 21.13
N GLY A 335 7.94 -24.18 21.08
CA GLY A 335 7.30 -22.87 21.14
C GLY A 335 7.50 -22.03 19.87
N LEU A 336 8.05 -22.62 18.80
CA LEU A 336 8.21 -22.00 17.50
C LEU A 336 7.03 -22.35 16.61
N SER A 337 6.31 -21.34 16.13
CA SER A 337 5.35 -21.48 15.04
C SER A 337 5.99 -21.05 13.73
N TYR A 338 5.59 -21.68 12.64
CA TYR A 338 6.03 -21.32 11.30
C TYR A 338 4.85 -21.21 10.36
N GLY A 339 4.99 -20.34 9.38
CA GLY A 339 4.10 -20.25 8.23
C GLY A 339 4.92 -20.12 6.96
N THR A 340 4.51 -20.81 5.92
CA THR A 340 5.11 -20.66 4.59
C THR A 340 4.04 -20.71 3.53
N GLU A 341 4.21 -19.89 2.51
CA GLU A 341 3.29 -19.78 1.38
C GLU A 341 4.09 -19.63 0.09
N PHE A 342 3.68 -20.35 -0.92
CA PHE A 342 4.17 -20.16 -2.28
C PHE A 342 2.98 -19.86 -3.17
N ASN A 343 3.03 -18.77 -3.93
CA ASN A 343 1.97 -18.38 -4.85
C ASN A 343 2.49 -18.08 -6.25
N LEU A 344 1.64 -18.36 -7.23
CA LEU A 344 1.77 -18.00 -8.63
C LEU A 344 0.61 -17.09 -8.98
N ARG A 345 0.89 -15.92 -9.50
CA ARG A 345 -0.09 -15.02 -10.10
C ARG A 345 0.13 -14.98 -11.61
N GLU A 346 -0.84 -15.50 -12.34
CA GLU A 346 -0.82 -15.51 -13.79
C GLU A 346 -1.38 -14.20 -14.35
N ASN A 347 -0.91 -13.84 -15.55
CA ASN A 347 -1.34 -12.64 -16.26
C ASN A 347 -1.23 -11.38 -15.39
N PHE A 348 -0.21 -11.36 -14.55
CA PHE A 348 0.07 -10.18 -13.74
C PHE A 348 0.51 -9.06 -14.68
N ILE A 349 -0.28 -8.00 -14.74
CA ILE A 349 0.02 -6.86 -15.59
C ILE A 349 1.11 -6.06 -14.92
N ASP A 350 2.26 -6.02 -15.54
CA ASP A 350 3.32 -5.08 -15.20
C ASP A 350 3.18 -3.82 -16.07
N THR A 351 3.66 -2.70 -15.53
CA THR A 351 3.57 -1.39 -16.21
C THR A 351 4.71 -1.15 -17.20
N ARG A 352 5.61 -2.12 -17.41
CA ARG A 352 6.85 -1.94 -18.17
C ARG A 352 6.65 -1.49 -19.61
N GLN A 353 5.57 -1.94 -20.26
CA GLN A 353 5.32 -1.61 -21.67
C GLN A 353 4.46 -0.37 -21.87
N CYS A 354 3.65 -0.02 -20.87
CA CYS A 354 2.78 1.15 -20.93
C CYS A 354 3.50 2.46 -20.64
N MET A 355 4.65 2.39 -20.02
CA MET A 355 5.38 3.54 -19.51
C MET A 355 6.78 3.66 -20.14
N ASN A 356 7.10 2.88 -21.18
CA ASN A 356 8.37 3.09 -21.85
C ASN A 356 8.32 4.48 -22.50
N GLY A 357 9.15 5.39 -22.03
CA GLY A 357 9.19 6.80 -22.41
C GLY A 357 9.64 7.06 -23.87
N PHE A 358 9.49 6.07 -24.77
CA PHE A 358 9.92 6.20 -26.17
C PHE A 358 9.22 7.35 -26.90
N GLY A 359 7.93 7.58 -26.67
CA GLY A 359 7.25 8.75 -27.22
C GLY A 359 7.82 10.05 -26.67
N LEU A 360 8.06 10.12 -25.38
CA LEU A 360 8.69 11.27 -24.73
C LEU A 360 10.17 11.41 -25.09
N ALA A 361 10.90 10.32 -25.27
CA ALA A 361 12.26 10.34 -25.79
C ALA A 361 12.33 10.93 -27.20
N GLY A 362 11.39 10.54 -28.06
CA GLY A 362 11.24 11.13 -29.38
C GLY A 362 10.94 12.63 -29.32
N VAL A 363 9.99 13.03 -28.48
CA VAL A 363 9.66 14.45 -28.24
C VAL A 363 10.85 15.20 -27.70
N SER A 364 11.50 14.72 -26.66
CA SER A 364 12.65 15.36 -26.03
C SER A 364 13.83 15.48 -26.98
N ALA A 365 14.09 14.45 -27.78
CA ALA A 365 15.14 14.47 -28.78
C ALA A 365 14.84 15.46 -29.92
N GLY A 366 13.59 15.51 -30.40
CA GLY A 366 13.11 16.48 -31.38
C GLY A 366 13.22 17.91 -30.85
N LEU A 367 12.81 18.18 -29.63
CA LEU A 367 12.97 19.48 -28.98
C LEU A 367 14.46 19.83 -28.78
N GLY A 368 15.31 18.84 -28.46
CA GLY A 368 16.76 19.02 -28.39
C GLY A 368 17.41 19.40 -29.73
N VAL A 369 16.90 18.92 -30.86
CA VAL A 369 17.33 19.34 -32.20
C VAL A 369 16.96 20.80 -32.45
N LEU A 370 15.71 21.20 -32.13
CA LEU A 370 15.25 22.59 -32.28
C LEU A 370 16.01 23.54 -31.37
N GLY A 371 16.24 23.17 -30.11
CA GLY A 371 17.00 23.96 -29.13
C GLY A 371 18.47 24.22 -29.53
N ARG A 372 19.01 23.37 -30.41
CA ARG A 372 20.35 23.52 -30.98
C ARG A 372 20.35 24.21 -32.34
N GLY A 373 19.23 24.81 -32.73
CA GLY A 373 19.12 25.51 -34.00
C GLY A 373 18.93 24.60 -35.21
N GLY A 374 18.59 23.33 -35.01
CA GLY A 374 18.26 22.42 -36.08
C GLY A 374 16.90 22.75 -36.74
N SER A 375 16.72 22.26 -37.95
CA SER A 375 15.48 22.49 -38.69
C SER A 375 14.33 21.68 -38.09
N LEU A 376 13.08 22.16 -38.31
CA LEU A 376 11.86 21.46 -37.93
C LEU A 376 11.81 20.03 -38.54
N ALA A 377 12.23 19.89 -39.81
CA ALA A 377 12.27 18.62 -40.49
C ALA A 377 13.26 17.61 -39.83
N ALA A 378 14.41 18.11 -39.38
CA ALA A 378 15.40 17.30 -38.66
C ALA A 378 14.87 16.88 -37.28
N ALA A 379 14.17 17.78 -36.56
CA ALA A 379 13.53 17.48 -35.29
C ALA A 379 12.42 16.43 -35.45
N GLN A 380 11.60 16.55 -36.49
CA GLN A 380 10.56 15.57 -36.83
C GLN A 380 11.16 14.19 -37.19
N GLY A 381 12.21 14.17 -37.99
CA GLY A 381 12.90 12.94 -38.36
C GLY A 381 13.49 12.24 -37.13
N THR A 382 14.10 13.00 -36.22
CA THR A 382 14.66 12.47 -34.97
C THR A 382 13.54 11.93 -34.02
N ALA A 383 12.46 12.71 -33.86
CA ALA A 383 11.34 12.31 -33.04
C ALA A 383 10.69 11.01 -33.57
N ARG A 384 10.48 10.91 -34.89
CA ARG A 384 9.91 9.69 -35.52
C ARG A 384 10.84 8.48 -35.40
N ALA A 385 12.14 8.65 -35.54
CA ALA A 385 13.10 7.57 -35.44
C ALA A 385 13.20 6.98 -34.03
N LEU A 386 12.93 7.79 -33.03
CA LEU A 386 12.97 7.41 -31.61
C LEU A 386 11.59 7.16 -30.99
N SER A 387 10.53 7.39 -31.75
CA SER A 387 9.17 7.03 -31.37
C SER A 387 8.76 5.82 -32.22
N PRO A 388 9.02 4.58 -31.79
CA PRO A 388 8.46 3.42 -32.49
C PRO A 388 6.95 3.61 -32.55
N GLN A 389 6.33 3.12 -33.63
CA GLN A 389 4.88 3.13 -33.79
C GLN A 389 4.28 2.18 -32.74
N VAL A 390 4.14 2.66 -31.51
CA VAL A 390 3.41 1.96 -30.48
C VAL A 390 1.93 2.21 -30.79
N ALA A 391 1.36 1.36 -31.60
CA ALA A 391 -0.08 1.29 -31.77
C ALA A 391 -0.65 0.64 -30.51
N GLY A 392 -1.01 1.45 -29.54
CA GLY A 392 -1.54 1.02 -28.25
C GLY A 392 -0.44 0.63 -27.25
N CYS A 393 -0.78 0.76 -26.00
CA CYS A 393 0.01 0.23 -24.90
C CYS A 393 -0.20 -1.27 -24.88
N ASP A 394 0.77 -2.02 -25.40
CA ASP A 394 0.70 -3.48 -25.32
C ASP A 394 1.11 -3.86 -23.89
N VAL A 395 0.12 -4.11 -23.07
CA VAL A 395 0.32 -4.49 -21.66
C VAL A 395 0.84 -5.91 -21.66
N GLY A 396 2.13 -6.06 -21.45
CA GLY A 396 2.73 -7.38 -21.29
C GLY A 396 2.21 -8.02 -20.01
N ALA A 397 1.62 -9.20 -20.14
CA ALA A 397 1.27 -10.02 -19.00
C ALA A 397 2.44 -10.96 -18.70
N SER A 398 2.98 -10.88 -17.48
CA SER A 398 4.00 -11.81 -16.99
C SER A 398 3.46 -12.58 -15.80
N ASN A 399 3.99 -13.78 -15.58
CA ASN A 399 3.71 -14.53 -14.37
C ASN A 399 4.62 -14.05 -13.24
N THR A 400 4.05 -13.90 -12.07
CA THR A 400 4.79 -13.54 -10.86
C THR A 400 4.70 -14.66 -9.86
N TRP A 401 5.85 -15.10 -9.40
CA TRP A 401 6.00 -16.11 -8.35
C TRP A 401 6.42 -15.44 -7.06
N MET A 402 5.88 -15.88 -5.95
CA MET A 402 6.29 -15.38 -4.65
C MET A 402 6.35 -16.50 -3.62
N TRP A 403 7.42 -16.50 -2.85
CA TRP A 403 7.55 -17.33 -1.66
C TRP A 403 7.63 -16.43 -0.42
N LEU A 404 6.80 -16.74 0.55
CA LEU A 404 6.74 -16.10 1.85
C LEU A 404 7.02 -17.13 2.93
N GLY A 405 7.80 -16.75 3.93
CA GLY A 405 8.08 -17.61 5.07
C GLY A 405 8.17 -16.78 6.34
N ASN A 406 7.58 -17.29 7.41
CA ASN A 406 7.69 -16.66 8.72
C ASN A 406 7.97 -17.67 9.83
N ILE A 407 8.63 -17.20 10.87
CA ILE A 407 8.82 -17.90 12.12
C ILE A 407 8.42 -16.97 13.24
N VAL A 408 7.59 -17.49 14.15
CA VAL A 408 7.13 -16.78 15.34
C VAL A 408 7.53 -17.59 16.57
N MET A 409 8.17 -16.94 17.51
CA MET A 409 8.47 -17.50 18.83
C MET A 409 7.81 -16.63 19.89
N SER A 410 7.12 -17.26 20.83
CA SER A 410 6.59 -16.59 22.01
C SER A 410 6.78 -17.46 23.25
N GLU A 411 7.56 -16.98 24.19
CA GLU A 411 7.93 -17.72 25.40
C GLU A 411 7.71 -16.87 26.65
N GLY A 412 7.44 -17.54 27.77
CA GLY A 412 7.47 -16.95 29.09
C GLY A 412 8.90 -16.67 29.55
N GLY A 413 9.06 -15.58 30.27
CA GLY A 413 10.38 -15.08 30.66
C GLY A 413 11.09 -14.35 29.51
N GLY A 414 12.19 -13.69 29.80
CA GLY A 414 12.95 -12.95 28.80
C GLY A 414 14.14 -12.21 29.39
N PRO A 415 14.93 -11.53 28.56
CA PRO A 415 16.04 -10.72 29.01
C PRO A 415 15.56 -9.58 29.94
N PHE A 416 16.41 -9.21 30.87
CA PHE A 416 16.16 -8.13 31.86
C PHE A 416 14.91 -8.35 32.72
N GLY A 417 14.46 -9.60 32.90
CA GLY A 417 13.30 -9.93 33.72
C GLY A 417 11.95 -9.70 33.07
N ALA A 418 11.88 -9.73 31.76
CA ALA A 418 10.61 -9.70 31.03
C ALA A 418 9.76 -10.95 31.37
N ASP A 419 8.45 -10.76 31.53
CA ASP A 419 7.50 -11.85 31.78
C ASP A 419 7.21 -12.67 30.52
N ARG A 420 7.30 -12.03 29.33
CA ARG A 420 7.15 -12.66 28.02
C ARG A 420 8.09 -12.02 27.01
N GLN A 421 8.57 -12.81 26.10
CA GLN A 421 9.30 -12.39 24.91
C GLN A 421 8.65 -12.96 23.66
N SER A 422 8.64 -12.18 22.57
CA SER A 422 8.15 -12.61 21.27
C SER A 422 9.07 -12.12 20.17
N TYR A 423 9.35 -13.01 19.23
CA TYR A 423 10.17 -12.72 18.06
C TYR A 423 9.40 -13.16 16.82
N VAL A 424 9.42 -12.31 15.81
CA VAL A 424 8.88 -12.61 14.48
C VAL A 424 9.98 -12.37 13.47
N PHE A 425 10.22 -13.34 12.62
CA PHE A 425 11.05 -13.19 11.44
C PHE A 425 10.23 -13.55 10.22
N ASP A 426 10.16 -12.64 9.26
CA ASP A 426 9.35 -12.77 8.05
C ASP A 426 10.21 -12.47 6.84
N VAL A 427 10.11 -13.27 5.78
CA VAL A 427 10.89 -13.15 4.55
C VAL A 427 10.00 -13.29 3.33
N ALA A 428 10.28 -12.50 2.30
CA ALA A 428 9.62 -12.57 1.01
C ALA A 428 10.65 -12.66 -0.11
N LEU A 429 10.43 -13.59 -1.04
CA LEU A 429 11.17 -13.72 -2.29
C LEU A 429 10.18 -13.62 -3.45
N SER A 430 10.51 -12.84 -4.46
CA SER A 430 9.67 -12.63 -5.65
C SER A 430 10.46 -12.92 -6.92
N TRP A 431 9.82 -13.62 -7.86
CA TRP A 431 10.35 -13.86 -9.21
C TRP A 431 9.31 -13.45 -10.25
N ILE A 432 9.78 -12.96 -11.38
CA ILE A 432 8.96 -12.59 -12.52
C ILE A 432 9.50 -13.32 -13.74
N ASP A 433 8.62 -14.08 -14.42
CA ASP A 433 8.98 -14.75 -15.65
C ASP A 433 9.13 -13.73 -16.80
N ASP A 434 9.92 -14.07 -17.79
CA ASP A 434 10.08 -13.32 -19.04
C ASP A 434 10.67 -11.91 -18.91
N LEU A 435 11.35 -11.61 -17.79
CA LEU A 435 12.17 -10.41 -17.67
C LEU A 435 13.60 -10.69 -18.13
N ASP A 436 13.96 -10.20 -19.32
CA ASP A 436 15.35 -10.27 -19.80
C ASP A 436 16.16 -9.09 -19.24
N HIS A 437 17.22 -9.39 -18.51
CA HIS A 437 18.15 -8.40 -17.93
C HIS A 437 18.79 -7.45 -18.96
N GLY A 438 18.75 -7.79 -20.23
CA GLY A 438 19.39 -7.05 -21.32
C GLY A 438 18.47 -6.12 -22.08
N ASP A 439 17.17 -6.24 -21.99
CA ASP A 439 16.22 -5.43 -22.74
C ASP A 439 15.93 -4.11 -22.02
N PRO A 440 16.25 -2.96 -22.62
CA PRO A 440 15.90 -1.66 -22.04
C PRO A 440 14.37 -1.45 -21.93
N THR A 441 13.54 -2.24 -22.62
CA THR A 441 12.09 -2.21 -22.50
C THR A 441 11.58 -2.90 -21.23
N ASP A 442 12.39 -3.78 -20.62
CA ASP A 442 12.07 -4.47 -19.37
C ASP A 442 12.24 -3.59 -18.11
N ARG A 443 12.56 -2.34 -18.29
CA ARG A 443 12.69 -1.38 -17.18
C ARG A 443 11.40 -0.60 -17.06
N ILE A 444 10.72 -0.69 -15.92
CA ILE A 444 9.67 0.27 -15.61
C ILE A 444 10.29 1.63 -15.55
N ASN A 445 9.97 2.39 -16.55
CA ASN A 445 10.24 3.80 -16.57
C ASN A 445 8.94 4.49 -16.13
N LEU A 446 8.78 4.75 -14.85
CA LEU A 446 7.74 5.66 -14.34
C LEU A 446 8.04 7.12 -14.72
N THR A 447 8.95 7.32 -15.67
CA THR A 447 9.59 8.55 -16.08
C THR A 447 8.71 9.62 -16.75
N PRO A 448 7.44 9.44 -17.15
CA PRO A 448 6.65 10.62 -17.48
C PRO A 448 6.60 11.63 -16.33
N LEU A 449 6.79 11.16 -15.11
CA LEU A 449 6.85 11.97 -13.90
C LEU A 449 8.19 12.68 -13.68
N ALA A 450 9.28 12.01 -13.99
CA ALA A 450 10.61 12.61 -13.94
C ALA A 450 10.78 13.73 -14.97
N LEU A 451 10.02 13.74 -16.06
CA LEU A 451 10.14 14.76 -17.11
C LEU A 451 9.66 16.13 -16.69
N GLY A 452 8.61 16.22 -15.88
CA GLY A 452 8.20 17.50 -15.29
C GLY A 452 9.17 17.98 -14.22
N GLY A 453 9.75 17.04 -13.46
CA GLY A 453 10.74 17.33 -12.40
C GLY A 453 12.16 17.55 -12.92
N ALA A 454 12.58 16.82 -13.96
CA ALA A 454 13.95 16.91 -14.48
C ALA A 454 14.29 18.29 -15.09
N SER A 455 13.32 18.97 -15.69
CA SER A 455 13.53 20.34 -16.19
C SER A 455 13.60 21.37 -15.06
N GLY A 456 12.91 21.14 -13.93
CA GLY A 456 12.95 22.03 -12.77
C GLY A 456 14.14 21.75 -11.84
N ALA A 457 14.41 20.47 -11.57
CA ALA A 457 15.49 20.07 -10.65
C ALA A 457 16.89 20.30 -11.25
N ALA A 458 17.06 20.12 -12.56
CA ALA A 458 18.32 20.43 -13.25
C ALA A 458 18.66 21.92 -13.20
N ALA A 459 17.65 22.79 -13.11
CA ALA A 459 17.85 24.23 -12.96
C ALA A 459 18.22 24.65 -11.53
N ALA A 460 17.93 23.81 -10.53
CA ALA A 460 18.12 24.14 -9.12
C ALA A 460 19.45 23.61 -8.53
N ASP A 461 20.10 22.65 -9.16
CA ASP A 461 21.38 22.10 -8.71
C ASP A 461 22.55 22.63 -9.55
N PRO A 462 23.35 23.60 -9.03
CA PRO A 462 24.50 24.16 -9.76
C PRO A 462 25.57 23.13 -10.05
N ALA A 463 25.65 22.03 -9.33
CA ALA A 463 26.59 20.93 -9.64
C ALA A 463 26.16 20.13 -10.88
N ARG A 464 24.85 20.19 -11.23
CA ARG A 464 24.26 19.55 -12.40
C ARG A 464 24.10 20.52 -13.59
N ALA A 465 24.17 21.82 -13.36
CA ALA A 465 23.99 22.86 -14.38
C ALA A 465 25.04 22.80 -15.54
N GLY A 466 26.18 22.14 -15.32
CA GLY A 466 27.21 21.93 -16.36
C GLY A 466 26.85 20.84 -17.40
N ASN A 467 25.76 20.11 -17.23
CA ASN A 467 25.45 18.94 -18.06
C ASN A 467 24.08 19.04 -18.77
N THR A 468 23.52 20.24 -18.91
CA THR A 468 22.18 20.48 -19.48
C THR A 468 22.03 20.04 -20.94
N THR A 469 23.11 20.00 -21.71
CA THR A 469 23.10 19.50 -23.09
C THR A 469 23.19 17.98 -23.21
N ALA A 470 23.68 17.31 -22.18
CA ALA A 470 23.72 15.84 -22.12
C ALA A 470 22.38 15.26 -21.69
N GLN A 471 21.54 15.99 -20.91
CA GLN A 471 20.33 15.50 -20.33
C GLN A 471 19.16 15.27 -21.32
N ALA A 472 19.07 16.08 -22.38
CA ALA A 472 18.07 15.85 -23.43
C ALA A 472 18.35 14.55 -24.24
N GLY A 473 19.62 14.09 -24.25
CA GLY A 473 19.98 12.80 -24.84
C GLY A 473 20.05 11.65 -23.84
N THR A 474 19.99 11.92 -22.53
CA THR A 474 20.13 10.93 -21.46
C THR A 474 18.80 10.43 -20.91
N LEU A 475 17.68 11.00 -21.34
CA LEU A 475 16.35 10.45 -21.09
C LEU A 475 16.15 9.05 -21.71
N VAL A 476 17.11 8.60 -22.53
CA VAL A 476 17.09 7.31 -23.25
C VAL A 476 18.11 6.32 -22.68
N ASP A 477 19.00 6.73 -21.75
CA ASP A 477 19.95 5.81 -21.14
C ASP A 477 19.46 5.35 -19.75
N PRO A 478 18.82 4.18 -19.69
CA PRO A 478 18.28 3.65 -18.45
C PRO A 478 19.38 3.33 -17.41
N GLY A 479 20.65 3.24 -17.81
CA GLY A 479 21.78 2.99 -16.91
C GLY A 479 22.23 4.19 -16.08
N ARG A 480 21.83 5.42 -16.46
CA ARG A 480 22.29 6.66 -15.81
C ARG A 480 21.42 7.16 -14.66
N PHE A 481 20.20 6.65 -14.55
CA PHE A 481 19.28 7.04 -13.49
C PHE A 481 19.38 6.20 -12.21
N LYS A 482 20.41 5.38 -12.09
CA LYS A 482 20.70 4.67 -10.85
C LYS A 482 20.90 5.67 -9.71
N GLY A 483 19.92 5.73 -8.82
CA GLY A 483 20.03 6.40 -7.52
C GLY A 483 19.47 7.82 -7.44
N VAL A 484 18.71 8.30 -8.42
CA VAL A 484 18.17 9.67 -8.38
C VAL A 484 16.69 9.73 -8.04
N ASP A 485 15.90 8.68 -8.32
CA ASP A 485 14.46 8.70 -8.08
C ASP A 485 13.90 7.30 -7.82
N ALA A 486 13.03 7.22 -6.81
CA ALA A 486 12.26 6.04 -6.50
C ALA A 486 11.33 5.59 -7.63
N LEU A 487 11.07 6.46 -8.59
CA LEU A 487 10.18 6.23 -9.71
C LEU A 487 10.90 5.73 -10.97
N ASP A 488 12.24 5.75 -10.98
CA ASP A 488 13.07 5.31 -12.11
C ASP A 488 13.77 3.97 -11.82
N ARG A 489 13.07 3.08 -11.13
CA ARG A 489 13.63 1.78 -10.74
C ARG A 489 13.26 0.72 -11.74
N PRO A 490 14.23 -0.04 -12.26
CA PRO A 490 13.93 -1.19 -13.08
C PRO A 490 13.24 -2.25 -12.22
N ILE A 491 12.17 -2.88 -12.71
CA ILE A 491 11.74 -4.17 -12.18
C ILE A 491 12.87 -5.17 -12.43
N THR A 492 13.13 -6.00 -11.42
CA THR A 492 14.12 -7.06 -11.55
C THR A 492 13.45 -8.42 -11.60
N PRO A 493 14.02 -9.41 -12.30
CA PRO A 493 13.48 -10.76 -12.34
C PRO A 493 13.42 -11.43 -10.97
N PHE A 494 14.24 -10.96 -10.04
CA PHE A 494 14.27 -11.44 -8.65
C PHE A 494 14.36 -10.26 -7.70
N ALA A 495 13.63 -10.37 -6.59
CA ALA A 495 13.71 -9.44 -5.48
C ALA A 495 13.46 -10.16 -4.17
N TRP A 496 14.10 -9.71 -3.09
CA TRP A 496 13.85 -10.27 -1.76
C TRP A 496 14.10 -9.30 -0.63
N GLY A 497 13.46 -9.58 0.48
CA GLY A 497 13.61 -8.80 1.70
C GLY A 497 13.13 -9.58 2.92
N TYR A 498 13.38 -9.01 4.10
CA TYR A 498 12.96 -9.57 5.36
C TYR A 498 12.56 -8.51 6.37
N THR A 499 11.76 -8.92 7.35
CA THR A 499 11.40 -8.13 8.52
C THR A 499 11.64 -8.95 9.79
N ALA A 500 12.28 -8.34 10.77
CA ALA A 500 12.50 -8.92 12.09
C ALA A 500 11.84 -8.04 13.15
N VAL A 501 11.10 -8.65 14.06
CA VAL A 501 10.45 -7.99 15.19
C VAL A 501 10.85 -8.69 16.47
N ALA A 502 11.19 -7.92 17.48
CA ALA A 502 11.37 -8.40 18.86
C ALA A 502 10.50 -7.55 19.78
N SER A 503 9.74 -8.18 20.64
CA SER A 503 8.93 -7.51 21.65
C SER A 503 9.05 -8.21 23.00
N PHE A 504 8.98 -7.41 24.06
CA PHE A 504 9.07 -7.88 25.43
C PHE A 504 7.89 -7.34 26.21
N GLU A 505 7.43 -8.08 27.19
CA GLU A 505 6.30 -7.69 28.03
C GLU A 505 6.72 -7.78 29.49
N TYR A 506 6.49 -6.69 30.20
CA TYR A 506 6.69 -6.54 31.65
C TYR A 506 5.35 -6.21 32.29
N ASN A 507 4.77 -7.19 32.99
CA ASN A 507 3.46 -7.03 33.59
C ASN A 507 3.56 -6.38 34.97
N ASN A 508 2.64 -5.47 35.27
CA ASN A 508 2.56 -4.79 36.58
C ASN A 508 3.89 -4.17 37.03
N LEU A 509 4.68 -3.63 36.10
CA LEU A 509 6.02 -3.12 36.41
C LEU A 509 5.97 -2.00 37.46
N PHE A 510 5.02 -1.07 37.33
CA PHE A 510 4.70 -0.03 38.32
C PHE A 510 3.25 0.45 38.12
N TRP A 511 2.54 0.76 39.16
CA TRP A 511 1.16 1.27 39.15
C TRP A 511 0.16 0.46 38.31
N ASN A 512 0.30 -0.86 38.29
CA ASN A 512 -0.48 -1.77 37.44
C ASN A 512 -0.35 -1.51 35.92
N LEU A 513 0.74 -0.92 35.49
CA LEU A 513 1.07 -0.73 34.09
C LEU A 513 1.85 -1.92 33.54
N ASN A 514 1.40 -2.44 32.41
CA ASN A 514 2.20 -3.32 31.58
C ASN A 514 3.03 -2.47 30.62
N VAL A 515 4.30 -2.79 30.49
CA VAL A 515 5.24 -2.07 29.62
C VAL A 515 5.71 -3.01 28.52
N LYS A 516 5.53 -2.62 27.27
CA LYS A 516 5.81 -3.45 26.10
C LYS A 516 6.77 -2.76 25.13
N PRO A 517 8.08 -2.82 25.38
CA PRO A 517 9.07 -2.36 24.41
C PRO A 517 9.12 -3.29 23.21
N ARG A 518 9.33 -2.72 22.01
CA ARG A 518 9.45 -3.45 20.75
C ARG A 518 10.52 -2.85 19.85
N PHE A 519 11.08 -3.70 19.01
CA PHE A 519 12.07 -3.37 18.00
C PHE A 519 11.62 -3.98 16.68
N VAL A 520 11.68 -3.19 15.61
CA VAL A 520 11.36 -3.64 14.26
C VAL A 520 12.51 -3.27 13.35
N PHE A 521 12.92 -4.19 12.48
CA PHE A 521 13.87 -3.92 11.44
C PHE A 521 13.41 -4.62 10.15
N ALA A 522 13.24 -3.84 9.09
CA ALA A 522 12.93 -4.33 7.76
C ALA A 522 14.07 -3.97 6.79
N HIS A 523 14.42 -4.90 5.90
CA HIS A 523 15.44 -4.70 4.89
C HIS A 523 15.00 -5.36 3.58
N HIS A 524 14.82 -4.56 2.56
CA HIS A 524 14.68 -5.01 1.18
C HIS A 524 16.08 -5.11 0.59
N VAL A 525 16.57 -6.35 0.44
CA VAL A 525 17.99 -6.61 0.26
C VAL A 525 18.41 -6.41 -1.19
N GLU A 526 17.65 -6.97 -2.12
CA GLU A 526 17.97 -6.98 -3.54
C GLU A 526 16.70 -6.90 -4.38
N GLY A 527 16.79 -6.18 -5.48
CA GLY A 527 15.78 -6.14 -6.52
C GLY A 527 14.59 -5.22 -6.24
N TYR A 528 13.76 -5.11 -7.27
CA TYR A 528 12.59 -4.23 -7.29
C TYR A 528 11.39 -5.00 -7.80
N THR A 529 10.33 -5.07 -7.02
CA THR A 529 9.05 -5.64 -7.47
C THR A 529 8.23 -4.60 -8.22
N PRO A 530 7.30 -5.02 -9.10
CA PRO A 530 6.29 -4.13 -9.66
C PRO A 530 5.53 -3.39 -8.57
N PHE A 531 5.17 -2.14 -8.82
CA PHE A 531 4.40 -1.31 -7.89
C PHE A 531 3.09 -1.98 -7.45
N THR A 532 2.51 -2.78 -8.33
CA THR A 532 1.23 -3.48 -8.12
C THR A 532 1.35 -4.79 -7.34
N SER A 533 2.57 -5.37 -7.18
CA SER A 533 2.76 -6.71 -6.57
C SER A 533 3.32 -6.70 -5.16
N GLY A 534 3.65 -5.55 -4.63
CA GLY A 534 4.33 -5.46 -3.35
C GLY A 534 5.42 -4.39 -3.41
N ALA A 535 6.03 -4.08 -2.30
CA ALA A 535 6.88 -2.92 -2.20
C ALA A 535 8.33 -3.30 -1.85
N LEU A 536 8.91 -4.32 -2.51
CA LEU A 536 10.33 -4.60 -2.38
C LEU A 536 11.12 -3.59 -3.21
N VAL A 537 12.00 -2.87 -2.56
CA VAL A 537 12.78 -1.78 -3.10
C VAL A 537 14.20 -1.92 -2.61
N GLU A 538 15.11 -2.31 -3.48
CA GLU A 538 16.51 -2.59 -3.14
C GLU A 538 17.15 -1.53 -2.23
N ASN A 539 17.86 -1.97 -1.20
CA ASN A 539 18.52 -1.15 -0.18
C ASN A 539 17.59 -0.28 0.69
N GLN A 540 16.27 -0.42 0.58
CA GLN A 540 15.37 0.21 1.54
C GLN A 540 15.46 -0.50 2.89
N ARG A 541 15.72 0.25 3.93
CA ARG A 541 15.77 -0.23 5.31
C ARG A 541 14.89 0.64 6.17
N THR A 542 14.15 0.00 7.09
CA THR A 542 13.37 0.70 8.09
C THR A 542 13.70 0.11 9.45
N ALA A 543 14.01 0.95 10.41
CA ALA A 543 14.16 0.54 11.79
C ALA A 543 13.17 1.29 12.65
N ALA A 544 12.55 0.61 13.62
CA ALA A 544 11.68 1.27 14.58
C ALA A 544 11.93 0.74 15.99
N VAL A 545 11.82 1.63 16.96
CA VAL A 545 11.73 1.29 18.36
C VAL A 545 10.46 1.90 18.93
N GLY A 546 9.79 1.17 19.81
CA GLY A 546 8.58 1.66 20.43
C GLY A 546 8.40 1.09 21.83
N VAL A 547 7.62 1.78 22.65
CA VAL A 547 7.20 1.30 23.96
C VAL A 547 5.73 1.62 24.15
N ALA A 548 4.94 0.59 24.45
CA ALA A 548 3.55 0.75 24.84
C ALA A 548 3.42 0.59 26.36
N PHE A 549 2.65 1.46 26.96
CA PHE A 549 2.22 1.42 28.35
C PHE A 549 0.73 1.08 28.37
N GLU A 550 0.37 -0.07 28.93
CA GLU A 550 -1.01 -0.52 28.98
C GLU A 550 -1.52 -0.53 30.41
N TYR A 551 -2.69 0.04 30.62
CA TYR A 551 -3.38 0.07 31.90
C TYR A 551 -4.73 -0.61 31.79
N LEU A 552 -4.94 -1.64 32.60
CA LEU A 552 -6.20 -2.42 32.72
C LEU A 552 -6.74 -2.92 31.35
N SER A 553 -5.87 -3.24 30.41
CA SER A 553 -6.22 -3.71 29.04
C SER A 553 -7.12 -2.78 28.21
N SER A 554 -7.64 -1.71 28.79
CA SER A 554 -8.55 -0.74 28.13
C SER A 554 -7.84 0.49 27.60
N THR A 555 -6.73 0.86 28.24
CA THR A 555 -6.02 2.11 27.95
C THR A 555 -4.60 1.81 27.56
N SER A 556 -4.13 2.39 26.48
CA SER A 556 -2.72 2.32 26.10
C SER A 556 -2.16 3.66 25.68
N LEU A 557 -0.89 3.87 25.99
CA LEU A 557 -0.09 4.98 25.49
C LEU A 557 1.13 4.38 24.81
N ASP A 558 1.30 4.64 23.53
CA ASP A 558 2.40 4.14 22.72
C ASP A 558 3.26 5.27 22.21
N LEU A 559 4.58 5.14 22.38
CA LEU A 559 5.58 6.04 21.84
C LEU A 559 6.48 5.24 20.91
N ALA A 560 6.63 5.68 19.67
CA ALA A 560 7.45 5.01 18.67
C ALA A 560 8.32 6.01 17.91
N TYR A 561 9.53 5.61 17.60
CA TYR A 561 10.42 6.30 16.68
C TYR A 561 10.75 5.39 15.49
N THR A 562 10.66 5.94 14.28
CA THR A 562 10.95 5.21 13.04
C THR A 562 12.05 5.93 12.27
N TRP A 563 13.08 5.17 11.90
CA TRP A 563 14.14 5.56 10.97
C TRP A 563 13.85 4.99 9.58
N TRP A 564 13.91 5.84 8.58
CA TRP A 564 13.88 5.47 7.18
C TRP A 564 15.30 5.52 6.63
N LEU A 565 15.92 4.35 6.51
CA LEU A 565 17.34 4.19 6.20
C LEU A 565 17.49 3.67 4.77
N GLY A 566 18.61 4.03 4.13
CA GLY A 566 18.95 3.52 2.81
C GLY A 566 18.77 4.54 1.71
N SER A 567 19.32 4.24 0.54
CA SER A 567 19.39 5.13 -0.61
C SER A 567 18.17 5.07 -1.52
N ALA A 568 17.06 4.54 -1.04
CA ALA A 568 15.89 4.29 -1.87
C ALA A 568 15.12 5.55 -2.30
N GLY A 569 15.59 6.71 -1.91
CA GLY A 569 15.37 8.00 -2.57
C GLY A 569 14.09 8.75 -2.19
N VAL A 570 12.98 8.11 -1.83
CA VAL A 570 11.72 8.84 -1.58
C VAL A 570 11.47 9.08 -0.09
N TRP A 571 11.87 8.15 0.77
CA TRP A 571 11.55 8.20 2.19
C TRP A 571 12.76 8.24 3.12
N ASP A 572 13.98 8.35 2.57
CA ASP A 572 15.22 8.37 3.35
C ASP A 572 15.40 9.60 4.24
N ASP A 573 14.45 10.52 4.22
CA ASP A 573 14.36 11.71 5.07
C ASP A 573 13.05 11.78 5.88
N ARG A 574 12.31 10.66 5.98
CA ARG A 574 10.99 10.60 6.64
C ARG A 574 11.06 10.10 8.09
N ASP A 575 12.22 10.20 8.73
CA ASP A 575 12.35 9.86 10.14
C ASP A 575 11.31 10.59 10.98
N ASN A 576 10.66 9.86 11.88
CA ASN A 576 9.54 10.42 12.62
C ASN A 576 9.41 9.81 14.02
N ILE A 577 8.73 10.56 14.88
CA ILE A 577 8.28 10.13 16.20
C ILE A 577 6.76 10.23 16.26
N ALA A 578 6.12 9.22 16.82
CA ALA A 578 4.68 9.16 16.98
C ALA A 578 4.31 8.84 18.44
N LEU A 579 3.29 9.54 18.94
CA LEU A 579 2.64 9.27 20.21
C LEU A 579 1.18 8.92 19.95
N THR A 580 0.73 7.78 20.48
CA THR A 580 -0.62 7.28 20.29
C THR A 580 -1.26 6.94 21.63
N PHE A 581 -2.43 7.46 21.88
CA PHE A 581 -3.29 7.09 23.01
C PHE A 581 -4.51 6.34 22.48
N LYS A 582 -4.82 5.18 23.11
CA LYS A 582 -6.02 4.39 22.80
C LYS A 582 -6.82 4.12 24.05
N TYR A 583 -8.14 4.20 23.92
CA TYR A 583 -9.09 3.79 24.95
C TYR A 583 -10.18 2.93 24.34
N SER A 584 -10.33 1.70 24.86
CA SER A 584 -11.35 0.73 24.41
C SER A 584 -12.38 0.49 25.51
N PHE A 585 -13.67 0.43 25.15
CA PHE A 585 -14.78 0.28 26.10
C PHE A 585 -16.00 -0.37 25.45
#